data_26981cefce88073424f2791694855420
#
_entry.id   26981cefce88073424f2791694855420
#
_cell.length_a   1.000
_cell.length_b   1.000
_cell.length_c   1.000
_cell.angle_alpha   90.00
_cell.angle_beta   90.00
_cell.angle_gamma   90.00
#
_symmetry.space_group_name_H-M   'P 1'
#
loop_
_entity.id
_entity.type
_entity.pdbx_description
1 polymer ?
#
loop_
_entity_poly.entity_id
_entity_poly.type
_entity_poly.pdbx_seq_one_letter_code
_entity_poly.pdbx_strand_id
1 'polypeptide(L)'
;EEGLTAIVAESDPRCGWLTKQLGDRVEVLGKDSDLPREGVVLLPLRVAKGLEFDHVVIPDAQAEVYPDTPLARRRMYTAISRAMHRVTVLSQGAMTSLLA
;
A
#
# COMPACT_ATOMS: atom_id res chain seq x y z
N GLU A 1 -7.45 16.80 -1.96
CA GLU A 1 -7.29 16.17 -3.25
C GLU A 1 -8.42 15.20 -3.52
N GLU A 2 -8.94 15.20 -4.72
CA GLU A 2 -10.08 14.35 -5.06
C GLU A 2 -9.62 12.94 -5.40
N GLY A 3 -10.52 11.98 -5.17
CA GLY A 3 -10.25 10.60 -5.48
C GLY A 3 -9.91 9.79 -4.27
N LEU A 4 -9.63 8.50 -4.50
CA LEU A 4 -9.37 7.54 -3.45
C LEU A 4 -7.88 7.23 -3.38
N THR A 5 -7.31 7.43 -2.20
CA THR A 5 -5.92 7.12 -1.92
C THR A 5 -5.85 5.85 -1.08
N ALA A 6 -5.05 4.89 -1.50
CA ALA A 6 -4.86 3.63 -0.77
C ALA A 6 -3.43 3.55 -0.25
N ILE A 7 -3.30 3.37 1.06
CA ILE A 7 -2.04 3.03 1.68
C ILE A 7 -1.98 1.51 1.70
N VAL A 8 -1.09 0.92 0.91
CA VAL A 8 -1.01 -0.52 0.75
C VAL A 8 0.14 -1.06 1.57
N ALA A 9 -0.19 -1.77 2.65
CA ALA A 9 0.81 -2.39 3.52
C ALA A 9 1.23 -3.72 2.94
N GLU A 10 2.51 -4.07 3.10
CA GLU A 10 3.07 -5.29 2.53
C GLU A 10 2.44 -6.55 3.13
N SER A 11 2.08 -6.51 4.41
CA SER A 11 1.58 -7.67 5.13
C SER A 11 0.51 -7.28 6.14
N ASP A 12 -0.22 -8.28 6.65
CA ASP A 12 -1.21 -8.05 7.69
C ASP A 12 -0.61 -7.47 8.98
N PRO A 13 0.52 -8.00 9.49
CA PRO A 13 1.12 -7.39 10.68
C PRO A 13 1.52 -5.94 10.47
N ARG A 14 2.02 -5.60 9.29
CA ARG A 14 2.41 -4.22 9.01
C ARG A 14 1.18 -3.33 8.90
N CYS A 15 0.11 -3.84 8.31
CA CYS A 15 -1.16 -3.12 8.24
C CYS A 15 -1.69 -2.83 9.64
N GLY A 16 -1.63 -3.81 10.54
CA GLY A 16 -2.06 -3.62 11.92
C GLY A 16 -1.24 -2.57 12.65
N TRP A 17 0.07 -2.56 12.43
CA TRP A 17 0.92 -1.55 13.03
C TRP A 17 0.56 -0.14 12.53
N LEU A 18 0.37 0.00 11.23
CA LEU A 18 -0.01 1.28 10.64
C LEU A 18 -1.38 1.75 11.13
N THR A 19 -2.30 0.82 11.34
CA THR A 19 -3.62 1.16 11.87
C THR A 19 -3.49 1.86 13.22
N LYS A 20 -2.60 1.37 14.07
CA LYS A 20 -2.37 1.99 15.39
C LYS A 20 -1.74 3.37 15.26
N GLN A 21 -0.87 3.56 14.26
CA GLN A 21 -0.18 4.83 14.08
C GLN A 21 -1.08 5.90 13.48
N LEU A 22 -1.95 5.52 12.57
CA LEU A 22 -2.76 6.47 11.82
C LEU A 22 -4.14 6.71 12.44
N GLY A 23 -4.64 5.74 13.21
CA GLY A 23 -5.90 5.91 13.94
C GLY A 23 -7.07 6.25 13.03
N ASP A 24 -7.80 7.29 13.39
CA ASP A 24 -9.02 7.68 12.67
C ASP A 24 -8.75 8.42 11.37
N ARG A 25 -7.48 8.63 11.02
CA ARG A 25 -7.13 9.35 9.78
C ARG A 25 -7.37 8.52 8.54
N VAL A 26 -7.51 7.22 8.68
CA VAL A 26 -7.70 6.30 7.57
C VAL A 26 -8.84 5.36 7.89
N GLU A 27 -9.46 4.82 6.83
CA GLU A 27 -10.43 3.75 6.96
C GLU A 27 -9.71 2.44 6.61
N VAL A 28 -9.75 1.45 7.52
CA VAL A 28 -9.09 0.17 7.30
C VAL A 28 -10.05 -0.74 6.56
N LEU A 29 -9.60 -1.28 5.42
CA LEU A 29 -10.44 -2.15 4.59
C LEU A 29 -10.03 -3.61 4.76
N GLY A 30 -11.03 -4.48 4.86
CA GLY A 30 -10.84 -5.90 4.79
C GLY A 30 -11.32 -6.45 3.46
N LYS A 31 -11.30 -7.78 3.34
CA LYS A 31 -11.61 -8.45 2.08
C LYS A 31 -13.02 -8.14 1.56
N ASP A 32 -13.98 -8.01 2.48
CA ASP A 32 -15.37 -7.81 2.11
C ASP A 32 -15.86 -6.39 2.32
N SER A 33 -14.94 -5.46 2.55
CA SER A 33 -15.30 -4.06 2.75
C SER A 33 -15.70 -3.40 1.43
N ASP A 34 -16.66 -2.48 1.50
CA ASP A 34 -17.01 -1.67 0.35
C ASP A 34 -15.97 -0.57 0.17
N LEU A 35 -15.64 -0.27 -1.09
CA LEU A 35 -14.72 0.81 -1.39
C LEU A 35 -15.43 2.15 -1.32
N PRO A 36 -14.91 3.11 -0.54
CA PRO A 36 -15.44 4.47 -0.61
C PRO A 36 -15.04 5.13 -1.94
N ARG A 37 -15.67 6.23 -2.26
CA ARG A 37 -15.38 6.96 -3.49
C ARG A 37 -14.17 7.87 -3.36
N GLU A 38 -13.89 8.34 -2.16
CA GLU A 38 -12.81 9.27 -1.94
C GLU A 38 -12.31 9.12 -0.52
N GLY A 39 -11.19 9.75 -0.24
CA GLY A 39 -10.57 9.72 1.07
C GLY A 39 -9.33 8.85 1.06
N VAL A 40 -8.95 8.39 2.25
CA VAL A 40 -7.74 7.58 2.42
C VAL A 40 -8.11 6.27 3.11
N VAL A 41 -7.74 5.16 2.47
CA VAL A 41 -7.97 3.83 3.03
C VAL A 41 -6.62 3.16 3.28
N LEU A 42 -6.61 2.22 4.22
CA LEU A 42 -5.43 1.41 4.54
C LEU A 42 -5.83 -0.05 4.41
N LEU A 43 -5.04 -0.83 3.70
CA LEU A 43 -5.32 -2.24 3.49
C LEU A 43 -4.03 -3.00 3.23
N PRO A 44 -4.01 -4.30 3.58
CA PRO A 44 -2.85 -5.12 3.24
C PRO A 44 -2.89 -5.48 1.76
N LEU A 45 -1.72 -5.83 1.23
CA LEU A 45 -1.57 -6.14 -0.19
C LEU A 45 -2.54 -7.23 -0.67
N ARG A 46 -2.78 -8.25 0.17
CA ARG A 46 -3.67 -9.35 -0.23
C ARG A 46 -5.10 -8.88 -0.49
N VAL A 47 -5.53 -7.80 0.17
CA VAL A 47 -6.85 -7.23 -0.04
C VAL A 47 -6.86 -6.31 -1.25
N ALA A 48 -5.73 -5.68 -1.54
CA ALA A 48 -5.63 -4.74 -2.65
C ALA A 48 -5.67 -5.42 -4.01
N LYS A 49 -5.37 -6.72 -4.07
CA LYS A 49 -5.37 -7.44 -5.35
C LYS A 49 -6.74 -7.35 -6.01
N GLY A 50 -6.75 -7.01 -7.30
CA GLY A 50 -7.98 -6.90 -8.06
C GLY A 50 -8.72 -5.58 -7.89
N LEU A 51 -8.25 -4.70 -7.01
CA LEU A 51 -8.84 -3.39 -6.81
C LEU A 51 -7.98 -2.34 -7.49
N GLU A 52 -8.57 -1.16 -7.71
CA GLU A 52 -7.85 -0.04 -8.29
C GLU A 52 -8.16 1.22 -7.49
N PHE A 53 -7.16 2.09 -7.41
CA PHE A 53 -7.26 3.32 -6.64
C PHE A 53 -6.69 4.46 -7.47
N ASP A 54 -7.15 5.68 -7.21
CA ASP A 54 -6.60 6.83 -7.92
C ASP A 54 -5.14 7.05 -7.56
N HIS A 55 -4.81 6.89 -6.29
CA HIS A 55 -3.47 7.12 -5.80
C HIS A 55 -3.09 5.98 -4.84
N VAL A 56 -1.92 5.40 -5.02
CA VAL A 56 -1.40 4.35 -4.13
C VAL A 56 -0.19 4.90 -3.37
N VAL A 57 -0.17 4.67 -2.08
CA VAL A 57 0.97 4.99 -1.22
C VAL A 57 1.58 3.69 -0.73
N ILE A 58 2.87 3.50 -0.96
CA ILE A 58 3.61 2.36 -0.44
C ILE A 58 4.44 2.88 0.72
N PRO A 59 4.04 2.61 1.98
CA PRO A 59 4.67 3.24 3.14
C PRO A 59 5.98 2.59 3.57
N ASP A 60 6.28 1.38 3.10
CA ASP A 60 7.39 0.58 3.60
C ASP A 60 8.27 0.08 2.45
N ALA A 61 8.81 0.99 1.64
CA ALA A 61 9.58 0.60 0.47
C ALA A 61 11.07 0.36 0.76
N GLN A 62 11.41 0.14 2.03
CA GLN A 62 12.79 -0.15 2.39
C GLN A 62 13.16 -1.58 2.03
N ALA A 63 14.46 -1.81 1.86
CA ALA A 63 14.99 -3.10 1.40
C ALA A 63 14.63 -4.27 2.32
N GLU A 64 14.43 -4.01 3.61
CA GLU A 64 14.07 -5.06 4.56
C GLU A 64 12.67 -5.63 4.30
N VAL A 65 11.76 -4.79 3.80
CA VAL A 65 10.38 -5.20 3.51
C VAL A 65 10.25 -5.72 2.08
N TYR A 66 10.95 -5.07 1.15
CA TYR A 66 10.93 -5.46 -0.27
C TYR A 66 12.35 -5.76 -0.74
N PRO A 67 12.93 -6.89 -0.30
CA PRO A 67 14.27 -7.27 -0.76
C PRO A 67 14.26 -7.63 -2.24
N ASP A 68 15.46 -7.72 -2.83
CA ASP A 68 15.58 -8.07 -4.24
C ASP A 68 15.38 -9.58 -4.43
N THR A 69 14.13 -10.01 -4.36
CA THR A 69 13.73 -11.40 -4.55
C THR A 69 12.55 -11.45 -5.52
N PRO A 70 12.32 -12.60 -6.18
CA PRO A 70 11.17 -12.72 -7.08
C PRO A 70 9.84 -12.48 -6.38
N LEU A 71 9.69 -12.92 -5.15
CA LEU A 71 8.45 -12.72 -4.40
C LEU A 71 8.22 -11.24 -4.10
N ALA A 72 9.25 -10.55 -3.60
CA ALA A 72 9.12 -9.13 -3.28
C ALA A 72 8.88 -8.31 -4.54
N ARG A 73 9.51 -8.71 -5.65
CA ARG A 73 9.29 -8.03 -6.93
C ARG A 73 7.84 -8.14 -7.38
N ARG A 74 7.25 -9.33 -7.25
CA ARG A 74 5.85 -9.52 -7.58
C ARG A 74 4.93 -8.69 -6.69
N ARG A 75 5.25 -8.65 -5.39
CA ARG A 75 4.46 -7.86 -4.43
C ARG A 75 4.51 -6.37 -4.74
N MET A 76 5.71 -5.87 -5.04
CA MET A 76 5.86 -4.45 -5.39
C MET A 76 5.10 -4.13 -6.68
N TYR A 77 5.23 -4.99 -7.69
CA TYR A 77 4.51 -4.79 -8.94
C TYR A 77 3.00 -4.79 -8.72
N THR A 78 2.50 -5.73 -7.90
CA THR A 78 1.08 -5.81 -7.61
C THR A 78 0.60 -4.51 -6.96
N ALA A 79 1.35 -3.99 -5.98
CA ALA A 79 0.98 -2.77 -5.30
C ALA A 79 0.97 -1.57 -6.24
N ILE A 80 2.02 -1.42 -7.04
CA ILE A 80 2.16 -0.28 -7.94
C ILE A 80 1.07 -0.29 -9.00
N SER A 81 0.74 -1.47 -9.52
CA SER A 81 -0.23 -1.59 -10.61
C SER A 81 -1.67 -1.34 -10.17
N ARG A 82 -1.91 -1.16 -8.86
CA ARG A 82 -3.25 -0.78 -8.37
C ARG A 82 -3.54 0.71 -8.56
N ALA A 83 -2.53 1.52 -8.89
CA ALA A 83 -2.71 2.96 -9.04
C ALA A 83 -3.15 3.31 -10.45
N MET A 84 -4.24 4.10 -10.55
CA MET A 84 -4.70 4.60 -11.84
C MET A 84 -3.96 5.88 -12.25
N HIS A 85 -3.54 6.68 -11.28
CA HIS A 85 -2.99 8.00 -11.59
C HIS A 85 -1.63 8.26 -10.97
N ARG A 86 -1.39 7.85 -9.73
CA ARG A 86 -0.18 8.25 -9.03
C ARG A 86 0.24 7.22 -7.99
N VAL A 87 1.57 7.06 -7.86
CA VAL A 87 2.15 6.22 -6.82
C VAL A 87 3.11 7.08 -6.00
N THR A 88 2.98 7.00 -4.68
CA THR A 88 3.92 7.64 -3.75
C THR A 88 4.60 6.54 -2.97
N VAL A 89 5.93 6.61 -2.89
CA VAL A 89 6.73 5.57 -2.25
C VAL A 89 7.50 6.20 -1.10
N LEU A 90 7.36 5.63 0.09
CA LEU A 90 8.04 6.11 1.30
C LEU A 90 8.93 4.99 1.83
N SER A 91 10.08 5.37 2.38
CA SER A 91 11.03 4.41 2.91
C SER A 91 11.66 4.94 4.18
N GLN A 92 11.81 4.06 5.18
CA GLN A 92 12.62 4.34 6.37
C GLN A 92 13.97 3.68 6.16
N GLY A 93 14.97 4.51 5.86
CA GLY A 93 16.29 3.99 5.54
C GLY A 93 16.48 3.77 4.06
N ALA A 94 17.29 2.77 3.70
CA ALA A 94 17.61 2.54 2.29
C ALA A 94 16.41 2.01 1.52
N MET A 95 16.10 2.70 0.43
CA MET A 95 15.01 2.28 -0.44
C MET A 95 15.39 0.98 -1.16
N THR A 96 14.39 0.14 -1.42
CA THR A 96 14.62 -1.12 -2.11
C THR A 96 15.20 -0.88 -3.52
N SER A 97 16.10 -1.77 -3.92
CA SER A 97 16.70 -1.71 -5.26
C SER A 97 15.68 -2.02 -6.36
N LEU A 98 14.53 -2.60 -6.00
CA LEU A 98 13.50 -2.89 -6.98
C LEU A 98 12.95 -1.63 -7.65
N LEU A 99 13.14 -0.47 -7.02
CA LEU A 99 12.67 0.82 -7.53
C LEU A 99 13.79 1.66 -8.13
N ALA A 100 14.99 1.11 -8.18
CA ALA A 100 16.14 1.84 -8.72
C ALA A 100 16.10 1.92 -10.24
#